data_5b7cc40e2e7b7711523b855ab10f887c
#
_entry.id   5b7cc40e2e7b7711523b855ab10f887c
#
_cell.length_a   1.000
_cell.length_b   1.000
_cell.length_c   1.000
_cell.angle_alpha   90.00
_cell.angle_beta   90.00
_cell.angle_gamma   90.00
#
_symmetry.space_group_name_H-M   'P 1'
#
loop_
_entity.id
_entity.type
_entity.pdbx_description
1 polymer ?
#
loop_
_entity_poly.entity_id
_entity_poly.type
_entity_poly.pdbx_seq_one_letter_code
_entity_poly.pdbx_strand_id
1 'polypeptide(L)'
;MLLGLALAATSFYISFRHERQQIYQQYTAEVDALASSLELELGRNIALLMSFRSFHEAFPHIDDKSFSIFSRNAREFNGGVYGMKWAPRVKEADRASFELAMKAETGVPEITQITEDGVQQPSPVSEEYFPILYSEPTARKELPIGYDLASRIVTRTALETAASNNQAIASTPITVTEGGKSSFIYFISLPLYSNAVESEAERWEQLQGFVVGLYDIDAIFTNVLDNAWNWDSTNSISLEDLSGSTSSETLISVHPGKDAVQDARFEYTKQLTPIADLQWFLVGRPSESYFNAHRTSFPYMLGVGILLFSLMIEAYLRVLRRVDIELQDAALIDGLTRIANRRKFFDQLNREWPRAQRFFRPLTIIVSDVDNFKKYNDIYGHVRGDRCLHDVAQALHQSIHRPGDMVARYGGEEFAIVLPETTLEAAREVAEKCRQAVEDLALEHTGNATYGVVTVSMGVACIVPEDGVNYGDLIEMADQALYESKEKGRNCVTLYRTAGDHRRAPVHA
;
A
#
# COMPACT_ATOMS: atom_id res chain seq x y z
N MET A 1 18.07 1.81 9.78
CA MET A 1 16.78 2.10 10.42
C MET A 1 15.84 2.93 9.55
N LEU A 2 16.19 4.15 9.10
CA LEU A 2 15.31 4.99 8.27
C LEU A 2 14.85 4.32 6.96
N LEU A 3 15.75 3.60 6.28
CA LEU A 3 15.42 2.85 5.06
C LEU A 3 14.39 1.74 5.32
N GLY A 4 14.51 1.01 6.43
CA GLY A 4 13.57 -0.04 6.81
C GLY A 4 12.19 0.51 7.15
N LEU A 5 12.12 1.66 7.83
CA LEU A 5 10.87 2.38 8.08
C LEU A 5 10.19 2.84 6.79
N ALA A 6 10.97 3.42 5.86
CA ALA A 6 10.46 3.85 4.56
C ALA A 6 9.91 2.67 3.74
N LEU A 7 10.64 1.56 3.70
CA LEU A 7 10.21 0.33 3.03
C LEU A 7 8.93 -0.24 3.64
N ALA A 8 8.85 -0.31 4.98
CA ALA A 8 7.66 -0.80 5.67
C ALA A 8 6.42 0.09 5.38
N ALA A 9 6.59 1.42 5.47
CA ALA A 9 5.52 2.36 5.19
C ALA A 9 5.06 2.30 3.71
N THR A 10 5.99 2.23 2.77
CA THR A 10 5.68 2.12 1.34
C THR A 10 4.96 0.81 1.02
N SER A 11 5.45 -0.31 1.54
CA SER A 11 4.83 -1.63 1.32
C SER A 11 3.44 -1.70 1.95
N PHE A 12 3.27 -1.15 3.15
CA PHE A 12 1.96 -1.01 3.79
C PHE A 12 1.01 -0.20 2.92
N TYR A 13 1.43 0.99 2.46
CA TYR A 13 0.60 1.87 1.65
C TYR A 13 0.18 1.22 0.32
N ILE A 14 1.12 0.57 -0.38
CA ILE A 14 0.82 -0.13 -1.64
C ILE A 14 -0.16 -1.28 -1.41
N SER A 15 0.10 -2.12 -0.40
CA SER A 15 -0.76 -3.26 -0.06
C SER A 15 -2.16 -2.81 0.37
N PHE A 16 -2.25 -1.75 1.17
CA PHE A 16 -3.51 -1.15 1.60
C PHE A 16 -4.33 -0.60 0.42
N ARG A 17 -3.68 0.11 -0.51
CA ARG A 17 -4.35 0.60 -1.72
C ARG A 17 -4.83 -0.54 -2.62
N HIS A 18 -4.01 -1.58 -2.77
CA HIS A 18 -4.37 -2.74 -3.56
C HIS A 18 -5.58 -3.48 -2.98
N GLU A 19 -5.57 -3.71 -1.66
CA GLU A 19 -6.71 -4.33 -0.96
C GLU A 19 -7.99 -3.51 -1.13
N ARG A 20 -7.92 -2.19 -0.94
CA ARG A 20 -9.08 -1.30 -1.14
C ARG A 20 -9.63 -1.38 -2.56
N GLN A 21 -8.75 -1.52 -3.55
CA GLN A 21 -9.15 -1.71 -4.95
C GLN A 21 -9.82 -3.07 -5.18
N GLN A 22 -9.32 -4.14 -4.58
CA GLN A 22 -9.94 -5.47 -4.65
C GLN A 22 -11.33 -5.48 -4.01
N ILE A 23 -11.49 -4.88 -2.84
CA ILE A 23 -12.78 -4.74 -2.17
C ILE A 23 -13.76 -3.96 -3.06
N TYR A 24 -13.31 -2.89 -3.71
CA TYR A 24 -14.13 -2.13 -4.65
C TYR A 24 -14.53 -2.96 -5.88
N GLN A 25 -13.64 -3.78 -6.43
CA GLN A 25 -13.97 -4.69 -7.53
C GLN A 25 -15.01 -5.75 -7.11
N GLN A 26 -14.92 -6.25 -5.88
CA GLN A 26 -15.95 -7.13 -5.34
C GLN A 26 -17.30 -6.41 -5.25
N TYR A 27 -17.31 -5.19 -4.74
CA TYR A 27 -18.50 -4.35 -4.67
C TYR A 27 -19.13 -4.12 -6.04
N THR A 28 -18.33 -3.79 -7.06
CA THR A 28 -18.86 -3.59 -8.44
C THR A 28 -19.48 -4.85 -9.00
N ALA A 29 -18.93 -6.03 -8.70
CA ALA A 29 -19.50 -7.31 -9.08
C ALA A 29 -20.85 -7.59 -8.37
N GLU A 30 -21.02 -7.17 -7.13
CA GLU A 30 -22.29 -7.26 -6.39
C GLU A 30 -23.36 -6.34 -7.00
N VAL A 31 -22.98 -5.12 -7.38
CA VAL A 31 -23.88 -4.19 -8.09
C VAL A 31 -24.26 -4.73 -9.49
N ASP A 32 -23.30 -5.32 -10.22
CA ASP A 32 -23.58 -5.97 -11.51
C ASP A 32 -24.56 -7.15 -11.38
N ALA A 33 -24.43 -7.96 -10.34
CA ALA A 33 -25.33 -9.06 -10.05
C ALA A 33 -26.74 -8.54 -9.70
N LEU A 34 -26.82 -7.45 -8.92
CA LEU A 34 -28.07 -6.80 -8.58
C LEU A 34 -28.75 -6.21 -9.84
N ALA A 35 -27.98 -5.54 -10.70
CA ALA A 35 -28.45 -5.03 -11.99
C ALA A 35 -29.04 -6.14 -12.86
N SER A 36 -28.33 -7.27 -12.97
CA SER A 36 -28.80 -8.43 -13.76
C SER A 36 -30.07 -9.03 -13.18
N SER A 37 -30.20 -9.06 -11.85
CA SER A 37 -31.42 -9.53 -11.18
C SER A 37 -32.61 -8.60 -11.42
N LEU A 38 -32.35 -7.28 -11.40
CA LEU A 38 -33.37 -6.28 -11.70
C LEU A 38 -33.82 -6.34 -13.18
N GLU A 39 -32.87 -6.47 -14.11
CA GLU A 39 -33.17 -6.66 -15.54
C GLU A 39 -34.02 -7.91 -15.79
N LEU A 40 -33.72 -9.02 -15.11
CA LEU A 40 -34.48 -10.25 -15.22
C LEU A 40 -35.90 -10.07 -14.71
N GLU A 41 -36.09 -9.40 -13.58
CA GLU A 41 -37.42 -9.18 -13.00
C GLU A 41 -38.25 -8.23 -13.85
N LEU A 42 -37.66 -7.15 -14.34
CA LEU A 42 -38.33 -6.23 -15.27
C LEU A 42 -38.66 -6.93 -16.61
N GLY A 43 -37.75 -7.76 -17.13
CA GLY A 43 -37.97 -8.55 -18.32
C GLY A 43 -39.15 -9.54 -18.18
N ARG A 44 -39.29 -10.17 -17.00
CA ARG A 44 -40.44 -11.03 -16.68
C ARG A 44 -41.75 -10.28 -16.73
N ASN A 45 -41.77 -9.07 -16.19
CA ASN A 45 -42.97 -8.23 -16.19
C ASN A 45 -43.41 -7.83 -17.60
N ILE A 46 -42.45 -7.52 -18.48
CA ILE A 46 -42.77 -7.25 -19.93
C ILE A 46 -43.21 -8.51 -20.67
N ALA A 47 -42.54 -9.66 -20.42
CA ALA A 47 -42.92 -10.93 -21.00
C ALA A 47 -44.37 -11.30 -20.69
N LEU A 48 -44.87 -10.85 -19.52
CA LEU A 48 -46.26 -11.03 -19.13
C LEU A 48 -47.22 -10.25 -20.04
N LEU A 49 -46.94 -8.98 -20.34
CA LEU A 49 -47.74 -8.20 -21.30
C LEU A 49 -47.70 -8.84 -22.72
N MET A 50 -46.54 -9.33 -23.15
CA MET A 50 -46.43 -10.06 -24.40
C MET A 50 -47.25 -11.34 -24.39
N SER A 51 -47.35 -12.06 -23.27
CA SER A 51 -48.19 -13.23 -23.11
C SER A 51 -49.69 -12.88 -23.21
N PHE A 52 -50.05 -11.70 -22.71
CA PHE A 52 -51.44 -11.20 -22.90
C PHE A 52 -51.75 -10.91 -24.38
N ARG A 53 -50.81 -10.37 -25.11
CA ARG A 53 -50.97 -10.16 -26.56
C ARG A 53 -51.19 -11.50 -27.26
N SER A 54 -50.39 -12.51 -27.01
CA SER A 54 -50.56 -13.86 -27.59
C SER A 54 -51.88 -14.49 -27.17
N PHE A 55 -52.35 -14.27 -25.92
CA PHE A 55 -53.67 -14.68 -25.49
C PHE A 55 -54.77 -13.98 -26.31
N HIS A 56 -54.69 -12.66 -26.51
CA HIS A 56 -55.62 -11.88 -27.29
C HIS A 56 -55.63 -12.31 -28.79
N GLU A 57 -54.49 -12.59 -29.39
CA GLU A 57 -54.39 -13.12 -30.76
C GLU A 57 -55.14 -14.44 -30.93
N ALA A 58 -55.13 -15.30 -29.91
CA ALA A 58 -55.85 -16.57 -29.91
C ALA A 58 -57.38 -16.41 -29.58
N PHE A 59 -57.71 -15.39 -28.78
CA PHE A 59 -59.08 -15.09 -28.32
C PHE A 59 -59.36 -13.58 -28.48
N PRO A 60 -59.76 -13.12 -29.70
CA PRO A 60 -59.94 -11.70 -29.98
C PRO A 60 -61.00 -10.97 -29.18
N HIS A 61 -61.94 -11.70 -28.59
CA HIS A 61 -62.99 -11.14 -27.73
C HIS A 61 -62.56 -11.27 -26.27
N ILE A 62 -62.08 -10.18 -25.70
CA ILE A 62 -61.76 -10.08 -24.28
C ILE A 62 -63.04 -9.70 -23.52
N ASP A 63 -63.50 -10.52 -22.60
CA ASP A 63 -64.50 -10.18 -21.59
C ASP A 63 -63.90 -9.92 -20.21
N ASP A 64 -64.63 -9.27 -19.32
CA ASP A 64 -64.19 -8.92 -17.98
C ASP A 64 -63.67 -10.15 -17.20
N LYS A 65 -64.34 -11.29 -17.37
CA LYS A 65 -63.97 -12.52 -16.66
C LYS A 65 -62.59 -13.06 -17.13
N SER A 66 -62.37 -13.15 -18.42
CA SER A 66 -61.11 -13.63 -19.00
C SER A 66 -59.98 -12.70 -18.65
N PHE A 67 -60.21 -11.39 -18.75
CA PHE A 67 -59.25 -10.36 -18.39
C PHE A 67 -58.87 -10.42 -16.91
N SER A 68 -59.88 -10.50 -16.02
CA SER A 68 -59.66 -10.58 -14.56
C SER A 68 -58.90 -11.84 -14.16
N ILE A 69 -59.22 -13.01 -14.77
CA ILE A 69 -58.50 -14.25 -14.47
C ILE A 69 -57.04 -14.14 -14.87
N PHE A 70 -56.76 -13.67 -16.12
CA PHE A 70 -55.37 -13.49 -16.59
C PHE A 70 -54.61 -12.52 -15.70
N SER A 71 -55.14 -11.34 -15.46
CA SER A 71 -54.49 -10.25 -14.72
C SER A 71 -54.23 -10.60 -13.25
N ARG A 72 -55.16 -11.34 -12.64
CA ARG A 72 -54.99 -11.83 -11.22
C ARG A 72 -53.85 -12.83 -11.13
N ASN A 73 -53.83 -13.82 -12.02
CA ASN A 73 -52.75 -14.80 -12.07
C ASN A 73 -51.42 -14.10 -12.33
N ALA A 74 -51.39 -13.15 -13.27
CA ALA A 74 -50.23 -12.33 -13.55
C ALA A 74 -49.65 -11.68 -12.30
N ARG A 75 -50.49 -11.06 -11.50
CA ARG A 75 -50.11 -10.37 -10.25
C ARG A 75 -49.69 -11.32 -9.13
N GLU A 76 -50.33 -12.49 -9.02
CA GLU A 76 -49.99 -13.50 -8.01
C GLU A 76 -48.59 -14.09 -8.24
N PHE A 77 -48.16 -14.22 -9.50
CA PHE A 77 -46.86 -14.79 -9.87
C PHE A 77 -45.75 -13.75 -9.99
N ASN A 78 -46.06 -12.44 -10.06
CA ASN A 78 -45.09 -11.37 -10.23
C ASN A 78 -45.37 -10.24 -9.23
N GLY A 79 -44.54 -10.15 -8.20
CA GLY A 79 -44.72 -9.22 -7.09
C GLY A 79 -44.61 -7.72 -7.41
N GLY A 80 -44.11 -7.38 -8.60
CA GLY A 80 -43.96 -6.00 -9.10
C GLY A 80 -45.17 -5.50 -9.90
N VAL A 81 -46.11 -6.37 -10.25
CA VAL A 81 -47.29 -5.97 -11.03
C VAL A 81 -48.31 -5.32 -10.09
N TYR A 82 -48.41 -4.01 -10.17
CA TYR A 82 -49.39 -3.21 -9.42
C TYR A 82 -50.82 -3.41 -9.95
N GLY A 83 -50.95 -3.57 -11.28
CA GLY A 83 -52.23 -3.84 -11.94
C GLY A 83 -52.14 -3.97 -13.45
N MET A 84 -53.23 -4.38 -14.07
CA MET A 84 -53.39 -4.41 -15.52
C MET A 84 -54.68 -3.75 -15.92
N LYS A 85 -54.68 -3.13 -17.10
CA LYS A 85 -55.86 -2.48 -17.66
C LYS A 85 -55.97 -2.81 -19.15
N TRP A 86 -57.22 -2.92 -19.62
CA TRP A 86 -57.58 -3.03 -21.04
C TRP A 86 -58.25 -1.74 -21.46
N ALA A 87 -57.75 -1.11 -22.50
CA ALA A 87 -58.28 0.10 -23.10
C ALA A 87 -58.53 -0.08 -24.58
N PRO A 88 -59.76 -0.38 -25.03
CA PRO A 88 -60.12 -0.51 -26.42
C PRO A 88 -60.01 0.84 -27.16
N ARG A 89 -59.76 0.80 -28.42
CA ARG A 89 -59.84 1.95 -29.31
C ARG A 89 -61.29 2.27 -29.64
N VAL A 90 -61.73 3.45 -29.38
CA VAL A 90 -63.08 3.95 -29.66
C VAL A 90 -62.99 5.16 -30.56
N LYS A 91 -63.57 5.11 -31.78
CA LYS A 91 -63.71 6.27 -32.66
C LYS A 91 -64.87 7.13 -32.20
N GLU A 92 -64.84 8.44 -32.52
CA GLU A 92 -65.92 9.34 -32.14
C GLU A 92 -67.28 8.88 -32.67
N ALA A 93 -67.32 8.31 -33.88
CA ALA A 93 -68.56 7.75 -34.46
C ALA A 93 -69.20 6.62 -33.63
N ASP A 94 -68.38 5.88 -32.89
CA ASP A 94 -68.79 4.71 -32.11
C ASP A 94 -68.95 5.04 -30.61
N ARG A 95 -68.59 6.25 -30.18
CA ARG A 95 -68.60 6.68 -28.78
C ARG A 95 -69.90 6.40 -28.05
N ALA A 96 -71.02 6.90 -28.61
CA ALA A 96 -72.32 6.76 -27.98
C ALA A 96 -72.76 5.30 -27.78
N SER A 97 -72.48 4.43 -28.74
CA SER A 97 -72.78 3.00 -28.66
C SER A 97 -71.84 2.29 -27.65
N PHE A 98 -70.57 2.68 -27.61
CA PHE A 98 -69.62 2.17 -26.66
C PHE A 98 -69.95 2.58 -25.20
N GLU A 99 -70.29 3.84 -24.96
CA GLU A 99 -70.70 4.32 -23.61
C GLU A 99 -71.93 3.60 -23.08
N LEU A 100 -72.92 3.31 -23.99
CA LEU A 100 -74.10 2.52 -23.63
C LEU A 100 -73.72 1.08 -23.24
N ALA A 101 -72.85 0.40 -23.95
CA ALA A 101 -72.35 -0.91 -23.68
C ALA A 101 -71.53 -0.94 -22.39
N MET A 102 -70.59 -0.01 -22.21
CA MET A 102 -69.77 0.13 -21.01
C MET A 102 -70.61 0.35 -19.76
N LYS A 103 -71.63 1.20 -19.84
CA LYS A 103 -72.59 1.41 -18.75
C LYS A 103 -73.32 0.17 -18.36
N ALA A 104 -73.76 -0.65 -19.31
CA ALA A 104 -74.44 -1.90 -19.06
C ALA A 104 -73.52 -2.94 -18.37
N GLU A 105 -72.24 -2.99 -18.72
CA GLU A 105 -71.27 -3.95 -18.26
C GLU A 105 -70.59 -3.52 -16.95
N THR A 106 -70.20 -2.27 -16.82
CA THR A 106 -69.38 -1.77 -15.72
C THR A 106 -70.07 -0.80 -14.78
N GLY A 107 -71.28 -0.29 -15.20
CA GLY A 107 -71.98 0.76 -14.46
C GLY A 107 -71.47 2.18 -14.69
N VAL A 108 -70.38 2.36 -15.47
CA VAL A 108 -69.78 3.68 -15.78
C VAL A 108 -70.46 4.26 -17.01
N PRO A 109 -71.03 5.48 -16.94
CA PRO A 109 -71.95 5.98 -17.97
C PRO A 109 -71.23 6.61 -19.18
N GLU A 110 -70.00 7.10 -19.05
CA GLU A 110 -69.38 7.93 -20.08
C GLU A 110 -67.83 7.86 -20.03
N ILE A 111 -67.21 8.20 -21.13
CA ILE A 111 -65.72 8.33 -21.24
C ILE A 111 -65.31 9.64 -20.56
N THR A 112 -64.34 9.56 -19.67
CA THR A 112 -63.92 10.65 -18.79
C THR A 112 -62.45 10.97 -18.91
N GLN A 113 -62.10 12.18 -18.51
CA GLN A 113 -60.72 12.62 -18.27
C GLN A 113 -60.58 13.13 -16.81
N ILE A 114 -59.34 13.22 -16.33
CA ILE A 114 -59.00 13.82 -15.04
C ILE A 114 -58.29 15.14 -15.34
N THR A 115 -58.83 16.25 -14.82
CA THR A 115 -58.21 17.57 -14.93
C THR A 115 -56.93 17.68 -14.10
N GLU A 116 -56.16 18.75 -14.29
CA GLU A 116 -54.98 19.01 -13.47
C GLU A 116 -55.30 19.14 -11.99
N ASP A 117 -56.52 19.61 -11.64
CA ASP A 117 -57.03 19.69 -10.28
C ASP A 117 -57.51 18.33 -9.70
N GLY A 118 -57.35 17.24 -10.46
CA GLY A 118 -57.74 15.90 -10.04
C GLY A 118 -59.25 15.61 -10.13
N VAL A 119 -60.06 16.46 -10.81
CA VAL A 119 -61.51 16.30 -10.97
C VAL A 119 -61.80 15.48 -12.23
N GLN A 120 -62.59 14.41 -12.06
CA GLN A 120 -63.07 13.60 -13.15
C GLN A 120 -64.24 14.31 -13.87
N GLN A 121 -64.16 14.46 -15.19
CA GLN A 121 -65.18 15.08 -16.04
C GLN A 121 -65.25 14.36 -17.37
N PRO A 122 -66.36 14.51 -18.15
CA PRO A 122 -66.49 13.94 -19.48
C PRO A 122 -65.32 14.34 -20.39
N SER A 123 -64.80 13.39 -21.15
CA SER A 123 -63.74 13.67 -22.15
C SER A 123 -64.30 14.56 -23.29
N PRO A 124 -63.54 15.60 -23.69
CA PRO A 124 -63.94 16.44 -24.84
C PRO A 124 -64.00 15.60 -26.10
N VAL A 125 -64.66 16.18 -27.13
CA VAL A 125 -64.73 15.54 -28.46
C VAL A 125 -63.31 15.41 -29.06
N SER A 126 -62.98 14.16 -29.44
CA SER A 126 -61.70 13.78 -30.07
C SER A 126 -61.96 12.81 -31.23
N GLU A 127 -61.03 12.65 -32.14
CA GLU A 127 -61.15 11.69 -33.24
C GLU A 127 -61.26 10.25 -32.71
N GLU A 128 -60.55 9.97 -31.63
CA GLU A 128 -60.50 8.66 -30.98
C GLU A 128 -60.19 8.74 -29.50
N TYR A 129 -60.57 7.71 -28.76
CA TYR A 129 -60.39 7.54 -27.32
C TYR A 129 -59.83 6.18 -27.01
N PHE A 130 -59.19 6.04 -25.87
CA PHE A 130 -58.69 4.77 -25.33
C PHE A 130 -59.17 4.64 -23.84
N PRO A 131 -60.51 4.47 -23.64
CA PRO A 131 -61.08 4.38 -22.31
C PRO A 131 -60.74 3.04 -21.66
N ILE A 132 -60.38 3.07 -20.37
CA ILE A 132 -60.19 1.85 -19.58
C ILE A 132 -61.55 1.15 -19.45
N LEU A 133 -61.65 -0.02 -20.06
CA LEU A 133 -62.87 -0.84 -19.97
C LEU A 133 -62.75 -1.85 -18.86
N TYR A 134 -61.62 -2.55 -18.75
CA TYR A 134 -61.35 -3.50 -17.67
C TYR A 134 -60.13 -3.10 -16.87
N SER A 135 -60.16 -3.34 -15.54
CA SER A 135 -59.11 -3.02 -14.62
C SER A 135 -59.00 -4.09 -13.51
N GLU A 136 -57.83 -4.63 -13.35
CA GLU A 136 -57.52 -5.54 -12.22
C GLU A 136 -56.32 -5.03 -11.45
N PRO A 137 -56.42 -4.73 -10.14
CA PRO A 137 -57.66 -4.74 -9.36
C PRO A 137 -58.61 -3.59 -9.73
N THR A 138 -59.90 -3.88 -9.66
CA THR A 138 -60.96 -2.94 -10.03
C THR A 138 -61.08 -1.74 -9.10
N ALA A 139 -60.65 -1.86 -7.84
CA ALA A 139 -60.85 -0.86 -6.80
C ALA A 139 -59.81 0.28 -6.77
N ARG A 140 -58.90 0.34 -7.74
CA ARG A 140 -57.85 1.37 -7.79
C ARG A 140 -58.38 2.68 -8.38
N LYS A 141 -58.19 3.79 -7.64
CA LYS A 141 -58.74 5.11 -7.95
C LYS A 141 -57.93 5.93 -8.96
N GLU A 142 -56.66 5.58 -9.12
CA GLU A 142 -55.73 6.39 -9.88
C GLU A 142 -56.04 6.45 -11.40
N LEU A 143 -56.60 5.38 -11.94
CA LEU A 143 -57.05 5.31 -13.32
C LEU A 143 -58.37 4.50 -13.34
N PRO A 144 -59.51 5.15 -13.14
CA PRO A 144 -60.81 4.47 -13.03
C PRO A 144 -61.28 3.92 -14.36
N ILE A 145 -62.25 3.01 -14.36
CA ILE A 145 -62.95 2.57 -15.54
C ILE A 145 -63.61 3.79 -16.22
N GLY A 146 -63.56 3.86 -17.52
CA GLY A 146 -64.02 4.98 -18.33
C GLY A 146 -63.00 6.09 -18.51
N TYR A 147 -61.88 6.09 -17.81
CA TYR A 147 -60.84 7.07 -18.00
C TYR A 147 -60.11 6.90 -19.36
N ASP A 148 -60.10 7.95 -20.16
CA ASP A 148 -59.40 7.98 -21.43
C ASP A 148 -57.87 8.16 -21.24
N LEU A 149 -57.11 7.12 -21.56
CA LEU A 149 -55.63 7.13 -21.48
C LEU A 149 -55.01 8.18 -22.39
N ALA A 150 -55.65 8.54 -23.50
CA ALA A 150 -55.18 9.58 -24.42
C ALA A 150 -55.54 10.99 -23.96
N SER A 151 -56.21 11.17 -22.86
CA SER A 151 -56.58 12.49 -22.35
C SER A 151 -55.38 13.35 -21.92
N ARG A 152 -54.26 12.73 -21.54
CA ARG A 152 -53.01 13.43 -21.20
C ARG A 152 -52.01 13.29 -22.35
N ILE A 153 -51.32 14.40 -22.67
CA ILE A 153 -50.35 14.45 -23.77
C ILE A 153 -49.26 13.39 -23.63
N VAL A 154 -48.76 13.20 -22.40
CA VAL A 154 -47.65 12.25 -22.09
C VAL A 154 -48.06 10.79 -22.35
N THR A 155 -49.24 10.38 -21.85
CA THR A 155 -49.77 9.03 -22.09
C THR A 155 -50.17 8.84 -23.54
N ARG A 156 -50.77 9.85 -24.20
CA ARG A 156 -51.07 9.86 -25.62
C ARG A 156 -49.84 9.58 -26.47
N THR A 157 -48.76 10.34 -26.26
CA THR A 157 -47.51 10.15 -27.01
C THR A 157 -46.95 8.73 -26.81
N ALA A 158 -47.00 8.18 -25.61
CA ALA A 158 -46.58 6.79 -25.34
C ALA A 158 -47.44 5.77 -26.11
N LEU A 159 -48.77 5.95 -26.13
CA LEU A 159 -49.68 5.08 -26.87
C LEU A 159 -49.41 5.15 -28.40
N GLU A 160 -49.25 6.36 -28.94
CA GLU A 160 -48.97 6.61 -30.33
C GLU A 160 -47.63 5.97 -30.75
N THR A 161 -46.59 6.16 -29.93
CA THR A 161 -45.28 5.54 -30.16
C THR A 161 -45.35 4.02 -30.11
N ALA A 162 -46.10 3.46 -29.13
CA ALA A 162 -46.30 2.03 -29.00
C ALA A 162 -47.01 1.44 -30.26
N ALA A 163 -48.06 2.12 -30.72
CA ALA A 163 -48.79 1.69 -31.92
C ALA A 163 -47.94 1.76 -33.18
N SER A 164 -47.23 2.88 -33.41
CA SER A 164 -46.36 3.07 -34.57
C SER A 164 -45.20 2.09 -34.62
N ASN A 165 -44.61 1.76 -33.48
CA ASN A 165 -43.42 0.87 -33.41
C ASN A 165 -43.79 -0.61 -33.18
N ASN A 166 -45.04 -0.94 -32.88
CA ASN A 166 -45.48 -2.27 -32.43
C ASN A 166 -44.65 -2.82 -31.24
N GLN A 167 -44.35 -1.95 -30.30
CA GLN A 167 -43.51 -2.26 -29.15
C GLN A 167 -44.18 -1.83 -27.84
N ALA A 168 -43.75 -2.44 -26.74
CA ALA A 168 -44.09 -1.97 -25.42
C ALA A 168 -43.37 -0.64 -25.16
N ILE A 169 -44.11 0.40 -24.79
CA ILE A 169 -43.57 1.74 -24.49
C ILE A 169 -44.01 2.12 -23.06
N ALA A 170 -43.08 2.63 -22.29
CA ALA A 170 -43.36 3.15 -20.96
C ALA A 170 -43.77 4.64 -21.03
N SER A 171 -44.72 5.03 -20.18
CA SER A 171 -44.98 6.44 -19.89
C SER A 171 -44.03 6.97 -18.83
N THR A 172 -44.02 8.30 -18.64
CA THR A 172 -43.39 8.86 -17.42
C THR A 172 -44.08 8.29 -16.19
N PRO A 173 -43.33 8.09 -15.09
CA PRO A 173 -43.88 7.56 -13.86
C PRO A 173 -44.91 8.51 -13.23
N ILE A 174 -45.90 7.96 -12.60
CA ILE A 174 -46.78 8.72 -11.72
C ILE A 174 -46.46 8.40 -10.25
N THR A 175 -46.49 9.42 -9.41
CA THR A 175 -46.36 9.21 -7.96
C THR A 175 -47.71 8.86 -7.38
N VAL A 176 -47.83 7.70 -6.80
CA VAL A 176 -49.01 7.24 -6.04
C VAL A 176 -48.66 7.24 -4.57
N THR A 177 -49.52 7.91 -3.75
CA THR A 177 -49.35 7.95 -2.31
C THR A 177 -50.45 7.13 -1.66
N GLU A 178 -50.06 5.99 -1.06
CA GLU A 178 -50.95 5.08 -0.38
C GLU A 178 -50.46 4.88 1.07
N GLY A 179 -51.34 5.14 2.06
CA GLY A 179 -50.96 4.99 3.46
C GLY A 179 -49.82 5.88 3.95
N GLY A 180 -49.56 7.01 3.28
CA GLY A 180 -48.47 7.94 3.60
C GLY A 180 -47.14 7.55 3.00
N LYS A 181 -47.06 6.47 2.22
CA LYS A 181 -45.87 6.08 1.41
C LYS A 181 -46.16 6.42 -0.05
N SER A 182 -45.22 7.11 -0.67
CA SER A 182 -45.23 7.42 -2.10
C SER A 182 -44.42 6.38 -2.85
N SER A 183 -44.98 5.86 -3.96
CA SER A 183 -44.32 4.92 -4.88
C SER A 183 -44.40 5.45 -6.30
N PHE A 184 -43.38 5.11 -7.11
CA PHE A 184 -43.35 5.42 -8.54
C PHE A 184 -43.99 4.28 -9.32
N ILE A 185 -45.10 4.57 -10.02
CA ILE A 185 -45.80 3.62 -10.85
C ILE A 185 -45.54 3.96 -12.33
N TYR A 186 -44.95 3.02 -13.08
CA TYR A 186 -44.83 3.12 -14.51
C TYR A 186 -45.99 2.43 -15.23
N PHE A 187 -46.49 3.06 -16.31
CA PHE A 187 -47.41 2.47 -17.22
C PHE A 187 -46.65 1.98 -18.43
N ILE A 188 -46.75 0.70 -18.71
CA ILE A 188 -46.18 0.12 -19.93
C ILE A 188 -47.34 -0.27 -20.83
N SER A 189 -47.45 0.38 -21.95
CA SER A 189 -48.53 0.19 -22.92
C SER A 189 -48.07 -0.71 -24.06
N LEU A 190 -48.83 -1.76 -24.36
CA LEU A 190 -48.59 -2.69 -25.46
C LEU A 190 -49.78 -2.65 -26.41
N PRO A 191 -49.61 -2.34 -27.70
CA PRO A 191 -50.71 -2.32 -28.67
C PRO A 191 -51.17 -3.73 -29.01
N LEU A 192 -52.47 -3.87 -29.21
CA LEU A 192 -53.13 -5.09 -29.67
C LEU A 192 -53.81 -4.84 -31.01
N TYR A 193 -53.59 -5.75 -31.95
CA TYR A 193 -54.11 -5.65 -33.33
C TYR A 193 -55.04 -6.81 -33.65
N SER A 194 -55.95 -6.57 -34.60
CA SER A 194 -56.87 -7.61 -35.06
C SER A 194 -56.21 -8.67 -35.91
N ASN A 195 -55.16 -8.31 -36.63
CA ASN A 195 -54.39 -9.18 -37.54
C ASN A 195 -52.92 -8.89 -37.46
N ALA A 196 -52.07 -9.73 -38.06
CA ALA A 196 -50.66 -9.43 -38.25
C ALA A 196 -50.50 -8.15 -39.09
N VAL A 197 -49.56 -7.29 -38.67
CA VAL A 197 -49.35 -5.95 -39.27
C VAL A 197 -47.89 -5.81 -39.67
N GLU A 198 -47.64 -5.33 -40.90
CA GLU A 198 -46.28 -5.15 -41.43
C GLU A 198 -45.92 -3.66 -41.56
N SER A 199 -46.85 -2.82 -41.96
CA SER A 199 -46.63 -1.37 -42.15
C SER A 199 -47.25 -0.54 -41.01
N GLU A 200 -46.75 0.70 -40.83
CA GLU A 200 -47.28 1.63 -39.83
C GLU A 200 -48.75 2.00 -40.12
N ALA A 201 -49.13 2.17 -41.39
CA ALA A 201 -50.49 2.46 -41.77
C ALA A 201 -51.45 1.28 -41.41
N GLU A 202 -51.03 0.05 -41.67
CA GLU A 202 -51.78 -1.14 -41.28
C GLU A 202 -51.91 -1.26 -39.76
N ARG A 203 -50.88 -0.89 -39.00
CA ARG A 203 -50.93 -0.89 -37.55
C ARG A 203 -52.03 -0.02 -37.00
N TRP A 204 -52.13 1.24 -37.50
CA TRP A 204 -53.21 2.12 -37.11
C TRP A 204 -54.60 1.66 -37.58
N GLU A 205 -54.70 1.06 -38.75
CA GLU A 205 -55.96 0.53 -39.22
C GLU A 205 -56.46 -0.67 -38.40
N GLN A 206 -55.53 -1.57 -38.03
CA GLN A 206 -55.82 -2.81 -37.34
C GLN A 206 -55.78 -2.69 -35.79
N LEU A 207 -55.42 -1.52 -35.26
CA LEU A 207 -55.32 -1.29 -33.81
C LEU A 207 -56.68 -1.47 -33.11
N GLN A 208 -56.75 -2.42 -32.19
CA GLN A 208 -57.94 -2.66 -31.36
C GLN A 208 -57.91 -1.93 -30.01
N GLY A 209 -56.72 -1.60 -29.51
CA GLY A 209 -56.52 -0.91 -28.24
C GLY A 209 -55.19 -1.28 -27.61
N PHE A 210 -55.11 -1.02 -26.33
CA PHE A 210 -53.87 -1.25 -25.54
C PHE A 210 -54.16 -2.07 -24.30
N VAL A 211 -53.29 -3.06 -24.04
CA VAL A 211 -53.15 -3.59 -22.72
C VAL A 211 -52.05 -2.76 -22.00
N VAL A 212 -52.35 -2.34 -20.77
CA VAL A 212 -51.48 -1.50 -19.97
C VAL A 212 -51.14 -2.20 -18.69
N GLY A 213 -49.86 -2.46 -18.47
CA GLY A 213 -49.33 -2.92 -17.20
C GLY A 213 -48.92 -1.74 -16.31
N LEU A 214 -49.27 -1.82 -15.06
CA LEU A 214 -48.88 -0.88 -14.03
C LEU A 214 -47.81 -1.56 -13.14
N TYR A 215 -46.65 -0.96 -13.00
CA TYR A 215 -45.50 -1.54 -12.30
C TYR A 215 -45.03 -0.62 -11.20
N ASP A 216 -45.01 -1.15 -9.98
CA ASP A 216 -44.44 -0.47 -8.81
C ASP A 216 -42.92 -0.73 -8.77
N ILE A 217 -42.18 0.26 -9.16
CA ILE A 217 -40.71 0.13 -9.24
C ILE A 217 -40.08 0.05 -7.85
N ASP A 218 -40.64 0.74 -6.86
CA ASP A 218 -40.21 0.62 -5.48
C ASP A 218 -40.35 -0.83 -4.96
N ALA A 219 -41.49 -1.45 -5.25
CA ALA A 219 -41.73 -2.83 -4.87
C ALA A 219 -40.79 -3.81 -5.59
N ILE A 220 -40.61 -3.64 -6.90
CA ILE A 220 -39.69 -4.46 -7.70
C ILE A 220 -38.27 -4.34 -7.18
N PHE A 221 -37.80 -3.12 -7.00
CA PHE A 221 -36.44 -2.85 -6.55
C PHE A 221 -36.18 -3.38 -5.13
N THR A 222 -37.12 -3.13 -4.19
CA THR A 222 -37.04 -3.64 -2.84
C THR A 222 -37.01 -5.17 -2.81
N ASN A 223 -37.87 -5.82 -3.60
CA ASN A 223 -37.91 -7.27 -3.68
C ASN A 223 -36.58 -7.87 -4.22
N VAL A 224 -35.99 -7.22 -5.23
CA VAL A 224 -34.69 -7.64 -5.75
C VAL A 224 -33.60 -7.47 -4.69
N LEU A 225 -33.60 -6.37 -3.93
CA LEU A 225 -32.65 -6.13 -2.84
C LEU A 225 -32.81 -7.14 -1.70
N ASP A 226 -34.02 -7.41 -1.26
CA ASP A 226 -34.32 -8.34 -0.17
C ASP A 226 -33.94 -9.80 -0.53
N ASN A 227 -33.98 -10.15 -1.80
CA ASN A 227 -33.56 -11.45 -2.29
C ASN A 227 -32.07 -11.52 -2.71
N ALA A 228 -31.34 -10.40 -2.69
CA ALA A 228 -29.91 -10.37 -2.99
C ALA A 228 -29.11 -10.93 -1.81
N TRP A 229 -28.54 -12.14 -1.99
CA TRP A 229 -27.86 -12.93 -0.94
C TRP A 229 -26.70 -12.24 -0.23
N ASN A 230 -26.08 -11.24 -0.86
CA ASN A 230 -24.85 -10.61 -0.36
C ASN A 230 -24.95 -9.08 -0.29
N TRP A 231 -26.15 -8.51 -0.42
CA TRP A 231 -26.26 -7.06 -0.37
C TRP A 231 -26.14 -6.54 1.06
N ASP A 232 -25.08 -5.77 1.32
CA ASP A 232 -24.91 -5.10 2.60
C ASP A 232 -25.77 -3.82 2.65
N SER A 233 -26.78 -3.83 3.52
CA SER A 233 -27.72 -2.72 3.70
C SER A 233 -27.08 -1.40 4.15
N THR A 234 -25.78 -1.40 4.48
CA THR A 234 -25.03 -0.17 4.80
C THR A 234 -24.58 0.59 3.56
N ASN A 235 -24.57 -0.07 2.38
CA ASN A 235 -24.22 0.55 1.12
C ASN A 235 -25.37 1.43 0.60
N SER A 236 -25.01 2.51 -0.08
CA SER A 236 -25.97 3.34 -0.79
C SER A 236 -26.15 2.83 -2.22
N ILE A 237 -27.40 2.68 -2.64
CA ILE A 237 -27.75 2.36 -4.01
C ILE A 237 -28.94 3.18 -4.44
N SER A 238 -28.90 3.70 -5.68
CA SER A 238 -30.01 4.44 -6.28
C SER A 238 -30.28 3.95 -7.70
N LEU A 239 -31.55 3.99 -8.07
CA LEU A 239 -32.02 3.81 -9.44
C LEU A 239 -32.31 5.19 -10.01
N GLU A 240 -31.69 5.52 -11.11
CA GLU A 240 -31.79 6.82 -11.78
C GLU A 240 -32.36 6.66 -13.19
N ASP A 241 -33.28 7.54 -13.57
CA ASP A 241 -33.85 7.62 -14.91
C ASP A 241 -33.21 8.79 -15.68
N LEU A 242 -32.61 8.50 -16.81
CA LEU A 242 -32.04 9.48 -17.73
C LEU A 242 -32.86 9.58 -19.04
N SER A 243 -34.04 9.04 -19.09
CA SER A 243 -34.93 9.12 -20.25
C SER A 243 -35.42 10.55 -20.53
N GLY A 244 -35.35 11.46 -19.54
CA GLY A 244 -35.65 12.89 -19.67
C GLY A 244 -34.41 13.74 -20.02
N SER A 245 -34.60 14.72 -20.85
CA SER A 245 -33.57 15.40 -21.66
C SER A 245 -32.56 16.31 -20.93
N THR A 246 -32.57 16.49 -19.60
CA THR A 246 -31.65 17.50 -18.98
C THR A 246 -31.15 17.23 -17.56
N SER A 247 -31.70 16.29 -16.81
CA SER A 247 -31.20 15.94 -15.48
C SER A 247 -31.58 14.50 -15.13
N SER A 248 -30.68 13.74 -14.52
CA SER A 248 -31.04 12.45 -13.92
C SER A 248 -32.10 12.68 -12.85
N GLU A 249 -33.21 11.98 -12.93
CA GLU A 249 -34.20 11.94 -11.86
C GLU A 249 -33.96 10.67 -11.03
N THR A 250 -33.64 10.84 -9.76
CA THR A 250 -33.51 9.72 -8.85
C THR A 250 -34.89 9.16 -8.55
N LEU A 251 -35.19 8.00 -9.10
CA LEU A 251 -36.46 7.30 -8.87
C LEU A 251 -36.53 6.73 -7.47
N ILE A 252 -35.47 6.04 -7.07
CA ILE A 252 -35.41 5.34 -5.80
C ILE A 252 -34.00 5.50 -5.25
N SER A 253 -33.91 5.85 -3.97
CA SER A 253 -32.68 5.79 -3.24
C SER A 253 -32.91 4.97 -1.99
N VAL A 254 -32.26 3.82 -1.91
CA VAL A 254 -32.28 2.94 -0.75
C VAL A 254 -31.02 3.19 0.04
N HIS A 255 -31.19 3.55 1.32
CA HIS A 255 -30.13 3.86 2.26
C HIS A 255 -29.13 4.90 1.71
N PRO A 256 -29.46 6.21 1.72
CA PRO A 256 -28.44 7.24 1.71
C PRO A 256 -27.68 7.10 3.03
N GLY A 257 -26.76 6.14 3.08
CA GLY A 257 -25.99 5.85 4.28
C GLY A 257 -25.28 7.13 4.70
N LYS A 258 -25.43 7.53 5.96
CA LYS A 258 -24.68 8.65 6.55
C LYS A 258 -23.17 8.42 6.43
N ASP A 259 -22.76 7.16 6.18
CA ASP A 259 -21.38 6.68 6.10
C ASP A 259 -20.95 6.32 4.66
N ALA A 260 -21.74 6.71 3.63
CA ALA A 260 -21.33 6.50 2.23
C ALA A 260 -20.00 7.23 1.95
N VAL A 261 -19.08 6.53 1.31
CA VAL A 261 -17.81 7.12 0.91
C VAL A 261 -18.08 8.26 -0.05
N GLN A 262 -17.75 9.49 0.35
CA GLN A 262 -17.93 10.68 -0.47
C GLN A 262 -16.90 10.79 -1.61
N ASP A 263 -16.03 9.82 -1.77
CA ASP A 263 -15.01 9.80 -2.81
C ASP A 263 -15.60 9.30 -4.13
N ALA A 264 -15.78 10.20 -5.08
CA ALA A 264 -16.34 9.91 -6.40
C ALA A 264 -15.59 8.77 -7.15
N ARG A 265 -14.36 8.43 -6.76
CA ARG A 265 -13.62 7.31 -7.33
C ARG A 265 -14.21 5.94 -6.99
N PHE A 266 -15.10 5.86 -6.00
CA PHE A 266 -15.76 4.65 -5.57
C PHE A 266 -17.26 4.64 -5.91
N GLU A 267 -17.71 5.58 -6.71
CA GLU A 267 -19.03 5.52 -7.33
C GLU A 267 -18.98 4.57 -8.52
N TYR A 268 -19.93 3.66 -8.58
CA TYR A 268 -20.10 2.74 -9.71
C TYR A 268 -21.48 2.93 -10.31
N THR A 269 -21.49 3.19 -11.61
CA THR A 269 -22.72 3.36 -12.39
C THR A 269 -22.84 2.24 -13.41
N LYS A 270 -23.93 1.50 -13.36
CA LYS A 270 -24.28 0.45 -14.29
C LYS A 270 -25.52 0.84 -15.07
N GLN A 271 -25.40 0.93 -16.38
CA GLN A 271 -26.55 1.07 -17.26
C GLN A 271 -27.30 -0.25 -17.35
N LEU A 272 -28.60 -0.22 -17.13
CA LEU A 272 -29.49 -1.37 -17.35
C LEU A 272 -29.83 -1.49 -18.83
N THR A 273 -30.13 -2.72 -19.28
CA THR A 273 -30.63 -2.95 -20.64
C THR A 273 -31.94 -2.17 -20.83
N PRO A 274 -32.07 -1.36 -21.90
CA PRO A 274 -33.28 -0.59 -22.13
C PRO A 274 -34.52 -1.47 -22.16
N ILE A 275 -35.54 -1.10 -21.42
CA ILE A 275 -36.80 -1.83 -21.30
C ILE A 275 -37.93 -0.86 -21.57
N ALA A 276 -38.76 -1.19 -22.56
CA ALA A 276 -39.90 -0.35 -22.93
C ALA A 276 -39.52 1.14 -23.13
N ASP A 277 -38.37 1.41 -23.77
CA ASP A 277 -37.80 2.73 -24.04
C ASP A 277 -37.22 3.48 -22.81
N LEU A 278 -37.19 2.84 -21.62
CA LEU A 278 -36.60 3.42 -20.44
C LEU A 278 -35.07 3.23 -20.42
N GLN A 279 -34.36 4.29 -20.03
CA GLN A 279 -32.89 4.28 -19.88
C GLN A 279 -32.54 4.48 -18.40
N TRP A 280 -32.41 3.38 -17.68
CA TRP A 280 -32.14 3.38 -16.27
C TRP A 280 -30.68 3.07 -15.95
N PHE A 281 -30.23 3.68 -14.88
CA PHE A 281 -28.89 3.50 -14.35
C PHE A 281 -28.99 3.13 -12.88
N LEU A 282 -28.21 2.11 -12.51
CA LEU A 282 -28.02 1.73 -11.13
C LEU A 282 -26.73 2.38 -10.65
N VAL A 283 -26.82 3.28 -9.65
CA VAL A 283 -25.68 4.00 -9.09
C VAL A 283 -25.45 3.47 -7.68
N GLY A 284 -24.27 2.87 -7.47
CA GLY A 284 -23.87 2.29 -6.21
C GLY A 284 -22.69 3.02 -5.58
N ARG A 285 -22.74 3.23 -4.24
CA ARG A 285 -21.65 3.78 -3.43
C ARG A 285 -21.43 2.91 -2.20
N PRO A 286 -20.25 2.27 -2.06
CA PRO A 286 -19.93 1.47 -0.89
C PRO A 286 -19.80 2.37 0.35
N SER A 287 -20.11 1.82 1.51
CA SER A 287 -19.91 2.48 2.79
C SER A 287 -18.49 2.24 3.34
N GLU A 288 -18.03 3.07 4.27
CA GLU A 288 -16.77 2.79 4.99
C GLU A 288 -16.90 1.53 5.87
N SER A 289 -18.10 1.21 6.36
CA SER A 289 -18.38 -0.04 7.07
C SER A 289 -18.18 -1.25 6.16
N TYR A 290 -18.58 -1.20 4.89
CA TYR A 290 -18.33 -2.24 3.89
C TYR A 290 -16.83 -2.48 3.69
N PHE A 291 -16.06 -1.41 3.48
CA PHE A 291 -14.60 -1.53 3.38
C PHE A 291 -13.98 -2.13 4.64
N ASN A 292 -14.44 -1.73 5.82
CA ASN A 292 -13.91 -2.24 7.09
C ASN A 292 -14.27 -3.71 7.33
N ALA A 293 -15.46 -4.15 6.94
CA ALA A 293 -15.91 -5.54 7.06
C ALA A 293 -15.10 -6.50 6.18
N HIS A 294 -14.68 -6.04 4.98
CA HIS A 294 -13.95 -6.87 4.02
C HIS A 294 -12.42 -6.69 4.11
N ARG A 295 -11.93 -5.82 5.02
CA ARG A 295 -10.51 -5.57 5.21
C ARG A 295 -9.83 -6.73 5.92
N THR A 296 -8.64 -7.08 5.44
CA THR A 296 -7.81 -8.12 6.07
C THR A 296 -6.71 -7.51 6.96
N SER A 297 -6.07 -8.35 7.77
CA SER A 297 -4.89 -7.94 8.56
C SER A 297 -3.59 -7.94 7.73
N PHE A 298 -3.65 -8.37 6.47
CA PHE A 298 -2.46 -8.60 5.65
C PHE A 298 -1.56 -7.37 5.47
N PRO A 299 -2.07 -6.17 5.12
CA PRO A 299 -1.22 -4.98 4.98
C PRO A 299 -0.48 -4.62 6.27
N TYR A 300 -1.14 -4.78 7.42
CA TYR A 300 -0.55 -4.51 8.74
C TYR A 300 0.54 -5.52 9.07
N MET A 301 0.28 -6.82 8.86
CA MET A 301 1.27 -7.88 9.09
C MET A 301 2.49 -7.72 8.18
N LEU A 302 2.30 -7.35 6.93
CA LEU A 302 3.38 -7.08 5.98
C LEU A 302 4.25 -5.92 6.45
N GLY A 303 3.66 -4.79 6.83
CA GLY A 303 4.39 -3.62 7.33
C GLY A 303 5.19 -3.92 8.59
N VAL A 304 4.56 -4.58 9.59
CA VAL A 304 5.22 -4.99 10.83
C VAL A 304 6.33 -6.02 10.57
N GLY A 305 6.09 -6.99 9.68
CA GLY A 305 7.09 -8.00 9.31
C GLY A 305 8.35 -7.39 8.70
N ILE A 306 8.20 -6.45 7.76
CA ILE A 306 9.32 -5.73 7.14
C ILE A 306 10.08 -4.91 8.19
N LEU A 307 9.38 -4.26 9.12
CA LEU A 307 10.00 -3.48 10.19
C LEU A 307 10.83 -4.38 11.12
N LEU A 308 10.26 -5.48 11.59
CA LEU A 308 10.95 -6.44 12.46
C LEU A 308 12.17 -7.05 11.77
N PHE A 309 12.04 -7.41 10.48
CA PHE A 309 13.16 -7.93 9.69
C PHE A 309 14.28 -6.90 9.55
N SER A 310 13.93 -5.64 9.30
CA SER A 310 14.91 -4.54 9.22
C SER A 310 15.65 -4.32 10.54
N LEU A 311 14.96 -4.41 11.68
CA LEU A 311 15.57 -4.31 13.02
C LEU A 311 16.50 -5.50 13.30
N MET A 312 16.10 -6.70 12.87
CA MET A 312 16.92 -7.90 13.01
C MET A 312 18.24 -7.80 12.22
N ILE A 313 18.16 -7.32 10.96
CA ILE A 313 19.36 -7.08 10.13
C ILE A 313 20.27 -6.06 10.81
N GLU A 314 19.73 -4.95 11.32
CA GLU A 314 20.52 -3.92 11.97
C GLU A 314 21.21 -4.47 13.23
N ALA A 315 20.52 -5.26 14.05
CA ALA A 315 21.10 -5.92 15.22
C ALA A 315 22.22 -6.89 14.81
N TYR A 316 22.01 -7.70 13.79
CA TYR A 316 23.01 -8.63 13.25
C TYR A 316 24.28 -7.90 12.76
N LEU A 317 24.11 -6.81 12.01
CA LEU A 317 25.24 -6.01 11.53
C LEU A 317 26.04 -5.35 12.68
N ARG A 318 25.37 -4.96 13.79
CA ARG A 318 26.04 -4.46 14.98
C ARG A 318 26.91 -5.54 15.66
N VAL A 319 26.41 -6.76 15.74
CA VAL A 319 27.17 -7.90 16.29
C VAL A 319 28.40 -8.19 15.43
N LEU A 320 28.22 -8.26 14.09
CA LEU A 320 29.35 -8.49 13.18
C LEU A 320 30.44 -7.43 13.33
N ARG A 321 30.07 -6.15 13.43
CA ARG A 321 31.05 -5.07 13.64
C ARG A 321 31.82 -5.20 14.95
N ARG A 322 31.16 -5.63 16.05
CA ARG A 322 31.83 -5.85 17.34
C ARG A 322 32.85 -6.97 17.23
N VAL A 323 32.49 -8.08 16.63
CA VAL A 323 33.40 -9.22 16.42
C VAL A 323 34.60 -8.81 15.56
N ASP A 324 34.41 -8.02 14.51
CA ASP A 324 35.50 -7.54 13.65
C ASP A 324 36.48 -6.64 14.42
N ILE A 325 35.99 -5.72 15.26
CA ILE A 325 36.82 -4.87 16.12
C ILE A 325 37.65 -5.72 17.11
N GLU A 326 37.00 -6.69 17.78
CA GLU A 326 37.68 -7.56 18.73
C GLU A 326 38.76 -8.41 18.05
N LEU A 327 38.53 -8.91 16.84
CA LEU A 327 39.53 -9.63 16.05
C LEU A 327 40.69 -8.73 15.63
N GLN A 328 40.44 -7.47 15.26
CA GLN A 328 41.47 -6.51 14.91
C GLN A 328 42.34 -6.15 16.12
N ASP A 329 41.75 -5.95 17.28
CA ASP A 329 42.49 -5.64 18.53
C ASP A 329 43.34 -6.84 18.96
N ALA A 330 42.84 -8.06 18.89
CA ALA A 330 43.63 -9.27 19.18
C ALA A 330 44.83 -9.44 18.22
N ALA A 331 44.75 -8.93 17.00
CA ALA A 331 45.80 -9.00 16.00
C ALA A 331 46.94 -7.96 16.22
N LEU A 332 46.87 -7.07 17.24
CA LEU A 332 47.83 -6.02 17.50
C LEU A 332 48.84 -6.37 18.61
N ILE A 333 48.69 -7.51 19.26
CA ILE A 333 49.57 -7.98 20.32
C ILE A 333 50.43 -9.14 19.79
N ASP A 334 51.73 -9.17 20.17
CA ASP A 334 52.63 -10.28 19.85
C ASP A 334 52.28 -11.50 20.71
N GLY A 335 52.10 -12.65 20.09
CA GLY A 335 51.64 -13.87 20.75
C GLY A 335 52.62 -14.44 21.76
N LEU A 336 53.92 -14.24 21.56
CA LEU A 336 55.01 -14.72 22.44
C LEU A 336 55.24 -13.76 23.62
N THR A 337 55.46 -12.50 23.32
CA THR A 337 55.92 -11.51 24.29
C THR A 337 54.79 -10.76 24.98
N ARG A 338 53.57 -10.85 24.51
CA ARG A 338 52.35 -10.20 25.06
C ARG A 338 52.42 -8.67 25.12
N ILE A 339 53.38 -8.05 24.45
CA ILE A 339 53.43 -6.61 24.19
C ILE A 339 52.91 -6.28 22.78
N ALA A 340 52.90 -5.01 22.38
CA ALA A 340 52.53 -4.61 21.03
C ALA A 340 53.38 -5.34 19.99
N ASN A 341 52.79 -5.69 18.88
CA ASN A 341 53.55 -6.23 17.74
C ASN A 341 53.95 -5.12 16.75
N ARG A 342 54.71 -5.52 15.72
CA ARG A 342 55.23 -4.62 14.68
C ARG A 342 54.08 -3.81 14.03
N ARG A 343 52.91 -4.38 13.80
CA ARG A 343 51.76 -3.66 13.22
C ARG A 343 51.31 -2.52 14.11
N LYS A 344 51.12 -2.79 15.41
CA LYS A 344 50.72 -1.77 16.38
C LYS A 344 51.77 -0.67 16.54
N PHE A 345 53.07 -0.99 16.39
CA PHE A 345 54.14 -0.01 16.33
C PHE A 345 53.96 0.99 15.17
N PHE A 346 53.72 0.50 13.97
CA PHE A 346 53.48 1.39 12.81
C PHE A 346 52.18 2.16 12.96
N ASP A 347 51.14 1.55 13.49
CA ASP A 347 49.86 2.24 13.75
C ASP A 347 50.05 3.40 14.75
N GLN A 348 50.92 3.23 15.74
CA GLN A 348 51.24 4.28 16.71
C GLN A 348 52.05 5.40 16.01
N LEU A 349 53.04 5.06 15.21
CA LEU A 349 53.80 6.06 14.46
C LEU A 349 52.95 6.85 13.49
N ASN A 350 52.05 6.20 12.78
CA ASN A 350 51.09 6.86 11.86
C ASN A 350 50.18 7.85 12.60
N ARG A 351 49.94 7.67 13.91
CA ARG A 351 49.13 8.59 14.72
C ARG A 351 49.99 9.71 15.33
N GLU A 352 51.15 9.36 15.87
CA GLU A 352 51.97 10.33 16.59
C GLU A 352 52.84 11.21 15.65
N TRP A 353 53.20 10.75 14.46
CA TRP A 353 53.98 11.54 13.49
C TRP A 353 53.27 12.83 13.05
N PRO A 354 52.01 12.80 12.56
CA PRO A 354 51.29 14.02 12.19
C PRO A 354 51.02 14.92 13.40
N ARG A 355 50.87 14.31 14.58
CA ARG A 355 50.66 15.05 15.81
C ARG A 355 51.89 15.81 16.22
N ALA A 356 53.07 15.17 16.23
CA ALA A 356 54.36 15.79 16.51
C ALA A 356 54.67 16.90 15.53
N GLN A 357 54.42 16.67 14.23
CA GLN A 357 54.59 17.67 13.19
C GLN A 357 53.71 18.91 13.42
N ARG A 358 52.41 18.69 13.67
CA ARG A 358 51.46 19.79 13.87
C ARG A 358 51.78 20.67 15.07
N PHE A 359 52.26 20.07 16.12
CA PHE A 359 52.52 20.78 17.39
C PHE A 359 54.02 21.11 17.61
N PHE A 360 54.87 20.86 16.59
CA PHE A 360 56.33 21.08 16.68
C PHE A 360 56.90 20.41 17.93
N ARG A 361 56.49 19.15 18.22
CA ARG A 361 56.98 18.38 19.36
C ARG A 361 57.97 17.32 18.90
N PRO A 362 58.96 17.00 19.77
CA PRO A 362 59.87 15.92 19.50
C PRO A 362 59.18 14.56 19.51
N LEU A 363 59.53 13.71 18.56
CA LEU A 363 59.16 12.29 18.55
C LEU A 363 60.44 11.47 18.59
N THR A 364 60.60 10.59 19.57
CA THR A 364 61.74 9.73 19.74
C THR A 364 61.39 8.28 19.52
N ILE A 365 62.30 7.57 18.86
CA ILE A 365 62.25 6.12 18.68
C ILE A 365 63.53 5.53 19.31
N ILE A 366 63.35 4.42 20.05
CA ILE A 366 64.45 3.57 20.51
C ILE A 366 64.30 2.23 19.81
N VAL A 367 65.30 1.78 19.10
CA VAL A 367 65.40 0.41 18.59
C VAL A 367 66.35 -0.38 19.48
N SER A 368 65.97 -1.57 19.86
CA SER A 368 66.72 -2.44 20.77
C SER A 368 66.83 -3.83 20.22
N ASP A 369 67.94 -4.49 20.47
CA ASP A 369 68.23 -5.87 20.07
C ASP A 369 68.91 -6.61 21.23
N VAL A 370 68.49 -7.89 21.42
CA VAL A 370 69.04 -8.74 22.46
C VAL A 370 70.43 -9.24 22.06
N ASP A 371 71.43 -8.86 22.83
CA ASP A 371 72.82 -9.14 22.52
C ASP A 371 73.12 -10.63 22.48
N ASN A 372 73.76 -11.06 21.36
CA ASN A 372 74.19 -12.44 21.14
C ASN A 372 73.02 -13.47 21.24
N PHE A 373 71.74 -13.09 20.93
CA PHE A 373 70.57 -13.96 21.11
C PHE A 373 70.66 -15.26 20.33
N LYS A 374 71.24 -15.23 19.13
CA LYS A 374 71.49 -16.46 18.37
C LYS A 374 72.34 -17.45 19.17
N LYS A 375 73.43 -16.99 19.82
CA LYS A 375 74.25 -17.87 20.66
C LYS A 375 73.49 -18.36 21.90
N TYR A 376 72.59 -17.56 22.42
CA TYR A 376 71.70 -17.97 23.51
C TYR A 376 70.85 -19.16 23.08
N ASN A 377 70.21 -19.05 21.93
CA ASN A 377 69.38 -20.14 21.39
C ASN A 377 70.19 -21.39 21.09
N ASP A 378 71.40 -21.23 20.53
CA ASP A 378 72.30 -22.36 20.21
C ASP A 378 72.71 -23.13 21.48
N ILE A 379 72.87 -22.43 22.62
CA ILE A 379 73.29 -23.01 23.91
C ILE A 379 72.11 -23.56 24.68
N TYR A 380 71.00 -22.80 24.82
CA TYR A 380 69.90 -23.11 25.73
C TYR A 380 68.65 -23.66 25.06
N GLY A 381 68.59 -23.66 23.73
CA GLY A 381 67.48 -24.11 22.91
C GLY A 381 66.35 -23.05 22.77
N HIS A 382 65.57 -23.15 21.69
CA HIS A 382 64.56 -22.18 21.36
C HIS A 382 63.47 -21.95 22.41
N VAL A 383 63.09 -23.00 23.21
CA VAL A 383 62.08 -22.85 24.30
C VAL A 383 62.58 -21.91 25.35
N ARG A 384 63.88 -21.96 25.73
CA ARG A 384 64.45 -21.02 26.68
C ARG A 384 64.63 -19.63 26.04
N GLY A 385 64.94 -19.56 24.75
CA GLY A 385 65.02 -18.33 23.99
C GLY A 385 63.66 -17.61 23.97
N ASP A 386 62.57 -18.34 23.72
CA ASP A 386 61.24 -17.78 23.76
C ASP A 386 60.86 -17.20 25.12
N ARG A 387 61.26 -17.90 26.20
CA ARG A 387 61.07 -17.39 27.59
C ARG A 387 61.93 -16.16 27.85
N CYS A 388 63.17 -16.15 27.38
CA CYS A 388 64.06 -14.99 27.48
C CYS A 388 63.46 -13.76 26.77
N LEU A 389 62.96 -13.91 25.53
CA LEU A 389 62.30 -12.83 24.81
C LEU A 389 61.06 -12.31 25.53
N HIS A 390 60.27 -13.22 26.14
CA HIS A 390 59.11 -12.83 26.95
C HIS A 390 59.56 -11.97 28.17
N ASP A 391 60.55 -12.45 28.94
CA ASP A 391 61.06 -11.77 30.12
C ASP A 391 61.69 -10.41 29.79
N VAL A 392 62.46 -10.32 28.72
CA VAL A 392 63.03 -9.06 28.17
C VAL A 392 61.89 -8.11 27.80
N ALA A 393 60.88 -8.60 27.08
CA ALA A 393 59.74 -7.75 26.67
C ALA A 393 59.00 -7.19 27.87
N GLN A 394 58.80 -7.99 28.94
CA GLN A 394 58.14 -7.55 30.13
C GLN A 394 58.97 -6.54 30.91
N ALA A 395 60.29 -6.71 31.00
CA ALA A 395 61.21 -5.73 31.60
C ALA A 395 61.19 -4.38 30.90
N LEU A 396 61.24 -4.40 29.55
CA LEU A 396 61.13 -3.20 28.75
C LEU A 396 59.74 -2.52 28.94
N HIS A 397 58.66 -3.27 28.91
CA HIS A 397 57.34 -2.74 29.11
C HIS A 397 57.10 -2.12 30.48
N GLN A 398 57.61 -2.75 31.55
CA GLN A 398 57.56 -2.25 32.90
C GLN A 398 58.45 -1.02 33.14
N SER A 399 59.38 -0.74 32.26
CA SER A 399 60.30 0.39 32.41
C SER A 399 59.73 1.71 31.88
N ILE A 400 58.64 1.64 31.09
CA ILE A 400 57.96 2.79 30.53
C ILE A 400 56.58 2.95 31.16
N HIS A 401 56.21 4.20 31.53
CA HIS A 401 55.01 4.44 32.36
C HIS A 401 54.11 5.55 31.84
N ARG A 402 54.55 6.34 30.80
CA ARG A 402 53.75 7.46 30.33
C ARG A 402 52.63 7.00 29.41
N PRO A 403 51.42 7.55 29.55
CA PRO A 403 50.39 7.35 28.56
C PRO A 403 50.91 7.85 27.20
N GLY A 404 50.88 7.02 26.19
CA GLY A 404 51.36 7.32 24.85
C GLY A 404 52.71 6.68 24.54
N ASP A 405 53.58 6.36 25.54
CA ASP A 405 54.77 5.56 25.32
C ASP A 405 54.40 4.11 25.00
N MET A 406 55.11 3.45 24.14
CA MET A 406 54.78 2.08 23.73
C MET A 406 56.06 1.27 23.44
N VAL A 407 56.07 0.05 23.95
CA VAL A 407 57.07 -0.97 23.58
C VAL A 407 56.41 -1.97 22.65
N ALA A 408 57.06 -2.32 21.56
CA ALA A 408 56.61 -3.33 20.62
C ALA A 408 57.73 -4.31 20.27
N ARG A 409 57.38 -5.55 19.98
CA ARG A 409 58.30 -6.48 19.31
C ARG A 409 58.34 -6.15 17.84
N TYR A 410 59.51 -5.68 17.37
CA TYR A 410 59.68 -5.20 15.97
C TYR A 410 59.96 -6.35 15.03
N GLY A 411 60.71 -7.37 15.49
CA GLY A 411 61.01 -8.60 14.73
C GLY A 411 61.92 -9.53 15.57
N GLY A 412 61.91 -10.83 15.35
CA GLY A 412 62.82 -11.79 16.01
C GLY A 412 63.15 -11.49 17.45
N GLU A 413 64.40 -11.01 17.68
CA GLU A 413 64.95 -10.52 18.99
C GLU A 413 64.96 -8.99 19.09
N GLU A 414 64.32 -8.28 18.17
CA GLU A 414 64.31 -6.82 18.11
C GLU A 414 63.04 -6.24 18.77
N PHE A 415 63.24 -5.17 19.49
CA PHE A 415 62.18 -4.37 20.12
C PHE A 415 62.26 -2.92 19.70
N ALA A 416 61.13 -2.25 19.64
CA ALA A 416 61.07 -0.83 19.37
C ALA A 416 60.19 -0.11 20.40
N ILE A 417 60.62 1.08 20.79
CA ILE A 417 59.91 1.94 21.74
C ILE A 417 59.59 3.26 21.07
N VAL A 418 58.36 3.70 21.15
CA VAL A 418 57.92 5.02 20.69
C VAL A 418 57.68 5.90 21.89
N LEU A 419 58.31 7.06 21.91
CA LEU A 419 58.26 8.07 22.99
C LEU A 419 57.80 9.41 22.43
N PRO A 420 56.47 9.69 22.34
CA PRO A 420 55.97 10.99 21.94
C PRO A 420 56.40 12.11 22.89
N GLU A 421 56.56 13.32 22.37
CA GLU A 421 56.90 14.55 23.13
C GLU A 421 58.09 14.36 24.07
N THR A 422 59.08 13.55 23.64
CA THR A 422 60.24 13.23 24.43
C THR A 422 61.53 13.65 23.71
N THR A 423 62.37 14.46 24.35
CA THR A 423 63.64 14.92 23.77
C THR A 423 64.67 13.80 23.78
N LEU A 424 65.73 13.95 22.98
CA LEU A 424 66.82 12.97 22.85
C LEU A 424 67.45 12.65 24.21
N GLU A 425 67.72 13.65 25.03
CA GLU A 425 68.33 13.45 26.36
C GLU A 425 67.36 12.73 27.35
N ALA A 426 66.09 13.12 27.38
CA ALA A 426 65.10 12.42 28.21
C ALA A 426 64.88 10.95 27.74
N ALA A 427 64.89 10.70 26.42
CA ALA A 427 64.82 9.36 25.88
C ALA A 427 66.07 8.51 26.17
N ARG A 428 67.24 9.13 26.29
CA ARG A 428 68.43 8.43 26.75
C ARG A 428 68.26 7.86 28.15
N GLU A 429 67.68 8.65 29.07
CA GLU A 429 67.42 8.18 30.45
C GLU A 429 66.43 7.00 30.43
N VAL A 430 65.38 7.05 29.59
CA VAL A 430 64.43 5.95 29.41
C VAL A 430 65.10 4.72 28.83
N ALA A 431 65.93 4.88 27.80
CA ALA A 431 66.70 3.80 27.17
C ALA A 431 67.66 3.14 28.16
N GLU A 432 68.39 3.94 28.95
CA GLU A 432 69.31 3.41 29.96
C GLU A 432 68.57 2.65 31.08
N LYS A 433 67.41 3.18 31.52
CA LYS A 433 66.55 2.47 32.46
C LYS A 433 66.05 1.13 31.88
N CYS A 434 65.66 1.10 30.57
CA CYS A 434 65.25 -0.14 29.89
C CYS A 434 66.41 -1.13 29.77
N ARG A 435 67.59 -0.65 29.40
CA ARG A 435 68.80 -1.46 29.29
C ARG A 435 69.13 -2.11 30.66
N GLN A 436 69.15 -1.31 31.74
CA GLN A 436 69.47 -1.75 33.07
C GLN A 436 68.41 -2.77 33.58
N ALA A 437 67.13 -2.51 33.34
CA ALA A 437 66.05 -3.45 33.71
C ALA A 437 66.23 -4.83 33.05
N VAL A 438 66.73 -4.89 31.84
CA VAL A 438 67.04 -6.16 31.15
C VAL A 438 68.26 -6.83 31.79
N GLU A 439 69.35 -6.06 32.07
CA GLU A 439 70.53 -6.58 32.75
C GLU A 439 70.22 -7.11 34.18
N ASP A 440 69.34 -6.40 34.90
CA ASP A 440 68.90 -6.77 36.26
C ASP A 440 68.08 -8.05 36.29
N LEU A 441 67.52 -8.53 35.13
CA LEU A 441 66.93 -9.87 35.06
C LEU A 441 67.93 -10.97 35.40
N ALA A 442 69.22 -10.68 35.26
CA ALA A 442 70.35 -11.59 35.57
C ALA A 442 70.16 -13.00 34.91
N LEU A 443 69.53 -13.03 33.73
CA LEU A 443 69.35 -14.27 32.97
C LEU A 443 70.72 -14.73 32.48
N GLU A 444 71.17 -15.91 32.94
CA GLU A 444 72.48 -16.48 32.60
C GLU A 444 72.64 -16.63 31.07
N HIS A 445 73.76 -16.10 30.52
CA HIS A 445 74.07 -16.22 29.11
C HIS A 445 75.58 -16.50 28.97
N THR A 446 75.96 -17.78 29.04
CA THR A 446 77.35 -18.19 28.92
C THR A 446 78.02 -17.88 27.59
N GLY A 447 77.24 -17.68 26.52
CA GLY A 447 77.67 -17.24 25.20
C GLY A 447 77.97 -15.74 25.10
N ASN A 448 77.62 -14.95 26.15
CA ASN A 448 77.92 -13.55 26.29
C ASN A 448 79.09 -13.37 27.25
N ALA A 449 80.29 -13.71 26.80
CA ALA A 449 81.50 -13.81 27.63
C ALA A 449 81.87 -12.53 28.37
N THR A 450 81.42 -11.36 27.91
CA THR A 450 81.75 -10.05 28.48
C THR A 450 80.88 -9.78 29.71
N TYR A 451 79.63 -10.14 29.70
CA TYR A 451 78.67 -9.78 30.76
C TYR A 451 78.15 -10.99 31.52
N GLY A 452 78.19 -12.19 30.97
CA GLY A 452 77.68 -13.42 31.58
C GLY A 452 76.19 -13.54 31.69
N VAL A 453 75.44 -12.49 31.34
CA VAL A 453 74.01 -12.40 31.41
C VAL A 453 73.42 -11.85 30.11
N VAL A 454 72.09 -11.99 29.92
CA VAL A 454 71.37 -11.40 28.81
C VAL A 454 71.39 -9.88 28.93
N THR A 455 71.77 -9.23 27.88
CA THR A 455 71.82 -7.76 27.76
C THR A 455 71.15 -7.29 26.45
N VAL A 456 70.90 -6.01 26.35
CA VAL A 456 70.39 -5.37 25.14
C VAL A 456 71.22 -4.20 24.75
N SER A 457 71.44 -4.06 23.42
CA SER A 457 71.98 -2.84 22.83
C SER A 457 70.83 -1.97 22.35
N MET A 458 70.98 -0.65 22.50
CA MET A 458 69.92 0.29 22.12
C MET A 458 70.45 1.46 21.28
N GLY A 459 69.71 1.81 20.26
CA GLY A 459 69.90 3.01 19.48
C GLY A 459 68.73 3.97 19.64
N VAL A 460 69.03 5.23 19.90
CA VAL A 460 68.02 6.27 20.15
C VAL A 460 68.12 7.36 19.10
N ALA A 461 67.03 7.67 18.46
CA ALA A 461 66.91 8.80 17.55
C ALA A 461 65.71 9.68 17.87
N CYS A 462 65.87 10.96 17.80
CA CYS A 462 64.85 11.97 18.06
C CYS A 462 64.80 12.99 16.95
N ILE A 463 63.61 13.36 16.53
CA ILE A 463 63.35 14.42 15.56
C ILE A 463 62.11 15.23 15.92
N VAL A 464 62.12 16.50 15.59
CA VAL A 464 60.87 17.27 15.44
C VAL A 464 60.45 17.17 13.97
N PRO A 465 59.35 16.46 13.63
CA PRO A 465 59.02 16.23 12.23
C PRO A 465 58.77 17.54 11.46
N GLU A 466 59.45 17.69 10.33
CA GLU A 466 59.29 18.80 9.37
C GLU A 466 58.76 18.30 8.03
N ASP A 467 58.36 19.22 7.17
CA ASP A 467 57.88 18.86 5.84
C ASP A 467 59.02 18.21 5.00
N GLY A 468 58.67 17.08 4.36
CA GLY A 468 59.64 16.36 3.52
C GLY A 468 60.42 15.25 4.24
N VAL A 469 60.26 15.12 5.56
CA VAL A 469 60.85 14.03 6.36
C VAL A 469 59.72 13.03 6.74
N ASN A 470 60.06 11.76 6.79
CA ASN A 470 59.11 10.69 7.19
C ASN A 470 59.64 9.88 8.39
N TYR A 471 58.78 9.13 9.05
CA TYR A 471 59.16 8.32 10.20
C TYR A 471 60.14 7.16 9.82
N GLY A 472 60.22 6.78 8.56
CA GLY A 472 61.21 5.82 8.09
C GLY A 472 62.63 6.33 8.32
N ASP A 473 62.89 7.62 8.06
CA ASP A 473 64.18 8.26 8.27
C ASP A 473 64.53 8.21 9.80
N LEU A 474 63.55 8.43 10.67
CA LEU A 474 63.76 8.36 12.13
C LEU A 474 64.07 6.92 12.60
N ILE A 475 63.43 5.91 11.99
CA ILE A 475 63.76 4.50 12.30
C ILE A 475 65.18 4.19 11.82
N GLU A 476 65.58 4.61 10.61
CA GLU A 476 66.91 4.39 10.07
C GLU A 476 68.01 5.04 10.97
N MET A 477 67.74 6.25 11.45
CA MET A 477 68.64 6.93 12.41
C MET A 477 68.81 6.14 13.71
N ALA A 478 67.70 5.56 14.25
CA ALA A 478 67.75 4.74 15.43
C ALA A 478 68.51 3.42 15.19
N ASP A 479 68.27 2.79 14.04
CA ASP A 479 68.99 1.56 13.65
C ASP A 479 70.51 1.82 13.50
N GLN A 480 70.90 2.95 12.91
CA GLN A 480 72.32 3.32 12.81
C GLN A 480 72.96 3.50 14.20
N ALA A 481 72.25 4.14 15.14
CA ALA A 481 72.72 4.28 16.52
C ALA A 481 72.78 2.91 17.24
N LEU A 482 71.83 1.99 16.96
CA LEU A 482 71.91 0.62 17.47
C LEU A 482 73.09 -0.14 16.95
N TYR A 483 73.41 0.01 15.68
CA TYR A 483 74.60 -0.59 15.10
C TYR A 483 75.87 -0.13 15.80
N GLU A 484 76.00 1.17 16.03
CA GLU A 484 77.12 1.73 16.82
C GLU A 484 77.17 1.17 18.24
N SER A 485 76.05 0.95 18.93
CA SER A 485 75.98 0.30 20.24
C SER A 485 76.58 -1.10 20.21
N LYS A 486 76.26 -1.88 19.18
CA LYS A 486 76.84 -3.22 18.99
C LYS A 486 78.33 -3.20 18.75
N GLU A 487 78.87 -2.21 18.00
CA GLU A 487 80.31 -2.03 17.79
C GLU A 487 81.07 -1.55 19.03
N LYS A 488 80.45 -0.72 19.86
CA LYS A 488 81.03 -0.22 21.14
C LYS A 488 81.18 -1.29 22.20
N GLY A 489 80.79 -2.53 21.94
CA GLY A 489 80.98 -3.63 22.88
C GLY A 489 79.64 -4.16 23.42
N ARG A 490 78.49 -3.70 22.91
CA ARG A 490 77.14 -4.09 23.32
C ARG A 490 76.78 -3.58 24.72
N ASN A 491 75.58 -3.97 25.20
CA ASN A 491 75.03 -3.57 26.51
C ASN A 491 75.19 -2.04 26.76
N CYS A 492 74.87 -1.25 25.81
CA CYS A 492 74.94 0.22 25.90
C CYS A 492 73.88 0.94 25.07
N VAL A 493 73.70 2.19 25.38
CA VAL A 493 72.77 3.10 24.65
C VAL A 493 73.61 4.08 23.80
N THR A 494 73.34 4.15 22.55
CA THR A 494 73.94 5.17 21.64
C THR A 494 72.85 6.10 21.13
N LEU A 495 73.17 7.39 21.13
CA LEU A 495 72.27 8.42 20.57
C LEU A 495 72.71 8.72 19.13
N TYR A 496 71.76 8.75 18.24
CA TYR A 496 72.01 9.29 16.91
C TYR A 496 72.26 10.81 16.98
N ARG A 497 73.41 11.26 16.53
CA ARG A 497 73.76 12.68 16.47
C ARG A 497 74.19 13.04 15.05
N THR A 498 73.55 14.05 14.47
CA THR A 498 74.00 14.57 13.17
C THR A 498 75.31 15.31 13.35
N ALA A 499 76.18 15.29 12.33
CA ALA A 499 77.49 15.93 12.35
C ALA A 499 77.49 17.48 12.65
N GLY A 500 76.27 18.08 12.76
CA GLY A 500 76.06 19.49 13.12
C GLY A 500 75.84 19.78 14.58
N ASP A 501 75.63 18.76 15.45
CA ASP A 501 75.20 18.94 16.84
C ASP A 501 76.39 19.22 17.83
N HIS A 502 77.58 19.14 17.35
CA HIS A 502 78.80 19.45 18.14
C HIS A 502 78.97 20.93 18.46
N ARG A 503 78.10 21.85 17.99
CA ARG A 503 78.27 23.30 18.13
C ARG A 503 77.31 23.98 19.13
N ARG A 504 76.51 23.26 19.79
CA ARG A 504 75.62 23.85 20.85
C ARG A 504 75.90 23.21 22.20
N ALA A 505 77.07 23.58 22.78
CA ALA A 505 77.28 23.44 24.25
C ALA A 505 76.33 24.43 24.96
N PRO A 506 75.71 24.06 26.13
CA PRO A 506 74.85 24.98 26.84
C PRO A 506 75.65 26.15 27.36
N VAL A 507 75.27 27.36 26.93
CA VAL A 507 75.66 28.59 27.66
C VAL A 507 74.79 28.61 28.92
N HIS A 508 75.41 28.41 30.05
CA HIS A 508 74.85 28.69 31.36
C HIS A 508 74.51 30.18 31.47
N ALA A 509 73.27 30.53 31.77
CA ALA A 509 72.86 31.69 32.54
C ALA A 509 71.54 31.36 33.25
#